data_05ebbdf0ccbcc94adb39c02d432a1a0d
#
_entry.id   05ebbdf0ccbcc94adb39c02d432a1a0d
#
_cell.length_a   1.000
_cell.length_b   1.000
_cell.length_c   1.000
_cell.angle_alpha   90.00
_cell.angle_beta   90.00
_cell.angle_gamma   90.00
#
_symmetry.space_group_name_H-M   'P 1'
#
loop_
_entity.id
_entity.type
_entity.pdbx_description
1 polymer ?
#
loop_
_entity_poly.entity_id
_entity_poly.type
_entity_poly.pdbx_seq_one_letter_code
_entity_poly.pdbx_strand_id
1 'polypeptide(L)'
;MLNLERILNQDRLMRAMTGLNRKAFEELLPSFTAAYQQSLFKTEEERKRAPGGGRKATLETMAEKLLYILLYCKCYPTFDLLSVLFNFDRSCAHEWVHRLLPILETALGCKQALPVRKLRSMEEFLERFPEVKEVILDGTERPVQRPKDAEKQKDHYSGKKKRHTRKHITGSTRKKRVIILTKAKPGKVHDKRQLDEEDLVGNIPDEVPVEGDLGFQGLQNEFDNIHLPHKKPRGKELTAQQKEENREFSSQRVKCEHAHAGIKRYNSVTAVYRNRVPDFDDRLMLNAAGLWNFYLDVTEVA
;
A
#
# COMPACT_ATOMS: atom_id res chain seq x y z
N MET A 1 24.76 8.84 15.04
CA MET A 1 23.87 9.72 14.29
C MET A 1 23.94 9.35 12.81
N LEU A 2 22.79 9.25 12.14
CA LEU A 2 22.72 8.91 10.72
C LEU A 2 23.35 10.04 9.88
N ASN A 3 24.25 9.67 8.95
CA ASN A 3 24.80 10.65 8.02
C ASN A 3 23.84 10.88 6.86
N LEU A 4 22.97 11.88 7.01
CA LEU A 4 21.92 12.21 6.05
C LEU A 4 22.48 12.68 4.71
N GLU A 5 23.51 13.51 4.73
CA GLU A 5 24.17 14.01 3.53
C GLU A 5 24.74 12.87 2.67
N ARG A 6 25.39 11.89 3.30
CA ARG A 6 25.87 10.70 2.62
C ARG A 6 24.75 9.92 1.92
N ILE A 7 23.58 9.78 2.58
CA ILE A 7 22.43 9.06 2.00
C ILE A 7 21.89 9.84 0.81
N LEU A 8 21.69 11.15 0.97
CA LEU A 8 21.17 12.02 -0.08
C LEU A 8 22.09 12.08 -1.31
N ASN A 9 23.40 11.91 -1.11
CA ASN A 9 24.40 11.98 -2.19
C ASN A 9 24.73 10.63 -2.84
N GLN A 10 24.22 9.50 -2.32
CA GLN A 10 24.49 8.15 -2.86
C GLN A 10 23.19 7.43 -3.24
N ASP A 11 22.90 7.30 -4.55
CA ASP A 11 21.65 6.69 -5.05
C ASP A 11 21.45 5.26 -4.51
N ARG A 12 22.50 4.45 -4.40
CA ARG A 12 22.41 3.10 -3.81
C ARG A 12 21.90 3.13 -2.36
N LEU A 13 22.42 4.05 -1.55
CA LEU A 13 21.99 4.21 -0.15
C LEU A 13 20.58 4.78 -0.09
N MET A 14 20.24 5.74 -0.94
CA MET A 14 18.90 6.29 -1.07
C MET A 14 17.88 5.18 -1.32
N ARG A 15 18.09 4.33 -2.33
CA ARG A 15 17.22 3.19 -2.62
C ARG A 15 17.13 2.20 -1.47
N ALA A 16 18.24 1.89 -0.83
CA ALA A 16 18.28 0.96 0.29
C ALA A 16 17.48 1.46 1.50
N MET A 17 17.57 2.75 1.80
CA MET A 17 16.98 3.37 2.98
C MET A 17 15.55 3.88 2.78
N THR A 18 15.18 4.27 1.55
CA THR A 18 13.89 4.91 1.26
C THR A 18 13.00 4.11 0.31
N GLY A 19 13.58 3.18 -0.46
CA GLY A 19 12.88 2.50 -1.55
C GLY A 19 12.80 3.32 -2.85
N LEU A 20 13.23 4.58 -2.87
CA LEU A 20 13.25 5.47 -4.04
C LEU A 20 14.67 5.69 -4.51
N ASN A 21 14.86 5.90 -5.82
CA ASN A 21 16.10 6.45 -6.37
C ASN A 21 16.14 7.98 -6.16
N ARG A 22 17.25 8.59 -6.47
CA ARG A 22 17.45 10.03 -6.30
C ARG A 22 16.43 10.84 -7.09
N LYS A 23 16.22 10.52 -8.37
CA LYS A 23 15.24 11.20 -9.24
C LYS A 23 13.86 11.21 -8.61
N ALA A 24 13.36 10.03 -8.17
CA ALA A 24 12.04 9.90 -7.53
C ALA A 24 11.97 10.65 -6.19
N PHE A 25 13.04 10.65 -5.40
CA PHE A 25 13.09 11.41 -4.15
C PHE A 25 12.97 12.93 -4.41
N GLU A 26 13.77 13.43 -5.34
CA GLU A 26 13.81 14.87 -5.72
C GLU A 26 12.46 15.30 -6.33
N GLU A 27 11.81 14.42 -7.09
CA GLU A 27 10.49 14.71 -7.69
C GLU A 27 9.32 14.68 -6.68
N LEU A 28 9.42 13.86 -5.61
CA LEU A 28 8.42 13.81 -4.55
C LEU A 28 8.55 14.98 -3.57
N LEU A 29 9.75 15.50 -3.37
CA LEU A 29 10.07 16.51 -2.35
C LEU A 29 9.22 17.79 -2.45
N PRO A 30 8.99 18.40 -3.64
CA PRO A 30 8.14 19.58 -3.75
C PRO A 30 6.69 19.34 -3.29
N SER A 31 6.07 18.23 -3.72
CA SER A 31 4.71 17.87 -3.31
C SER A 31 4.61 17.58 -1.82
N PHE A 32 5.62 16.93 -1.25
CA PHE A 32 5.71 16.69 0.19
C PHE A 32 5.86 18.00 0.98
N THR A 33 6.67 18.93 0.47
CA THR A 33 6.86 20.26 1.07
C THR A 33 5.55 21.05 1.08
N ALA A 34 4.83 21.09 -0.04
CA ALA A 34 3.53 21.75 -0.14
C ALA A 34 2.50 21.14 0.83
N ALA A 35 2.41 19.80 0.86
CA ALA A 35 1.53 19.09 1.79
C ALA A 35 1.87 19.36 3.26
N TYR A 36 3.17 19.43 3.60
CA TYR A 36 3.62 19.77 4.95
C TYR A 36 3.21 21.20 5.32
N GLN A 37 3.44 22.18 4.46
CA GLN A 37 3.04 23.56 4.67
C GLN A 37 1.52 23.67 4.85
N GLN A 38 0.73 23.03 3.98
CA GLN A 38 -0.72 23.01 4.12
C GLN A 38 -1.19 22.44 5.45
N SER A 39 -0.49 21.41 5.99
CA SER A 39 -0.80 20.85 7.30
C SER A 39 -0.60 21.81 8.47
N LEU A 40 0.27 22.81 8.30
CA LEU A 40 0.50 23.83 9.32
C LEU A 40 -0.66 24.84 9.38
N PHE A 41 -1.22 25.23 8.23
CA PHE A 41 -2.36 26.17 8.18
C PHE A 41 -3.62 25.57 8.81
N LYS A 42 -3.91 24.30 8.62
CA LYS A 42 -5.07 23.63 9.25
C LYS A 42 -5.04 23.64 10.78
N THR A 43 -3.88 23.85 11.39
CA THR A 43 -3.70 23.93 12.85
C THR A 43 -3.63 25.37 13.36
N GLU A 44 -3.69 26.39 12.50
CA GLU A 44 -3.61 27.81 12.94
C GLU A 44 -4.85 28.27 13.67
N GLU A 45 -6.04 27.80 13.31
CA GLU A 45 -7.30 28.15 13.98
C GLU A 45 -7.33 27.73 15.46
N GLU A 46 -6.50 26.75 15.87
CA GLU A 46 -6.41 26.25 17.25
C GLU A 46 -5.18 26.78 18.02
N ARG A 47 -4.28 27.55 17.37
CA ARG A 47 -3.01 27.95 17.98
C ARG A 47 -3.11 29.26 18.76
N LYS A 48 -2.68 29.23 20.03
CA LYS A 48 -2.53 30.40 20.87
C LYS A 48 -1.24 31.22 20.59
N ARG A 49 -0.31 30.72 19.78
CA ARG A 49 1.00 31.36 19.50
C ARG A 49 1.36 31.25 18.03
N ALA A 50 2.05 32.25 17.48
CA ALA A 50 2.53 32.25 16.10
C ALA A 50 3.46 31.07 15.80
N PRO A 51 3.48 30.55 14.56
CA PRO A 51 4.40 29.49 14.13
C PRO A 51 5.85 29.96 14.28
N GLY A 52 6.75 29.04 14.72
CA GLY A 52 8.18 29.33 14.82
C GLY A 52 8.68 29.88 16.16
N GLY A 53 7.80 30.22 17.12
CA GLY A 53 8.17 30.74 18.44
C GLY A 53 8.66 29.69 19.46
N GLY A 54 8.88 28.43 19.05
CA GLY A 54 9.31 27.34 19.91
C GLY A 54 10.74 26.85 19.66
N ARG A 55 11.12 25.75 20.35
CA ARG A 55 12.39 25.05 20.11
C ARG A 55 12.47 24.62 18.65
N LYS A 56 13.64 24.80 18.01
CA LYS A 56 13.90 24.32 16.64
C LYS A 56 13.59 22.81 16.54
N ALA A 57 12.94 22.44 15.46
CA ALA A 57 12.64 21.03 15.19
C ALA A 57 13.93 20.25 14.90
N THR A 58 14.07 19.06 15.43
CA THR A 58 15.25 18.21 15.22
C THR A 58 15.42 17.78 13.76
N LEU A 59 14.31 17.56 13.05
CA LEU A 59 14.32 17.43 11.58
C LEU A 59 14.13 18.84 11.01
N GLU A 60 15.21 19.47 10.57
CA GLU A 60 15.18 20.88 10.17
C GLU A 60 14.63 21.05 8.75
N THR A 61 15.20 20.33 7.80
CA THR A 61 14.85 20.46 6.37
C THR A 61 13.67 19.58 5.94
N MET A 62 13.03 19.93 4.83
CA MET A 62 11.99 19.10 4.23
C MET A 62 12.55 17.78 3.69
N ALA A 63 13.80 17.79 3.18
CA ALA A 63 14.48 16.58 2.74
C ALA A 63 14.71 15.60 3.90
N GLU A 64 15.10 16.09 5.07
CA GLU A 64 15.23 15.25 6.29
C GLU A 64 13.90 14.66 6.72
N LYS A 65 12.83 15.44 6.72
CA LYS A 65 11.48 14.97 7.06
C LYS A 65 10.98 13.89 6.10
N LEU A 66 11.18 14.12 4.79
CA LEU A 66 10.84 13.13 3.76
C LEU A 66 11.69 11.86 3.91
N LEU A 67 13.00 11.99 4.05
CA LEU A 67 13.91 10.87 4.28
C LEU A 67 13.49 10.05 5.50
N TYR A 68 13.15 10.72 6.60
CA TYR A 68 12.73 10.09 7.85
C TYR A 68 11.51 9.18 7.66
N ILE A 69 10.44 9.71 7.04
CA ILE A 69 9.22 8.93 6.87
C ILE A 69 9.38 7.81 5.83
N LEU A 70 10.14 8.04 4.76
CA LEU A 70 10.47 7.01 3.77
C LEU A 70 11.32 5.90 4.38
N LEU A 71 12.31 6.24 5.23
CA LEU A 71 13.11 5.27 5.98
C LEU A 71 12.22 4.43 6.90
N TYR A 72 11.28 5.06 7.60
CA TYR A 72 10.33 4.32 8.41
C TYR A 72 9.49 3.34 7.57
N CYS A 73 8.95 3.77 6.45
CA CYS A 73 8.18 2.91 5.55
C CYS A 73 9.05 1.76 5.00
N LYS A 74 10.26 2.05 4.55
CA LYS A 74 11.16 1.09 3.91
C LYS A 74 11.75 0.09 4.90
N CYS A 75 12.31 0.55 6.00
CA CYS A 75 13.07 -0.28 6.93
C CYS A 75 12.23 -0.76 8.12
N TYR A 76 11.14 -0.05 8.45
CA TYR A 76 10.26 -0.30 9.58
C TYR A 76 11.00 -0.51 10.91
N PRO A 77 11.90 0.43 11.31
CA PRO A 77 12.63 0.36 12.56
C PRO A 77 11.70 0.50 13.77
N THR A 78 12.16 0.13 14.95
CA THR A 78 11.51 0.50 16.21
C THR A 78 11.67 1.99 16.47
N PHE A 79 10.80 2.57 17.31
CA PHE A 79 10.96 3.99 17.70
C PHE A 79 12.25 4.22 18.50
N ASP A 80 12.69 3.21 19.26
CA ASP A 80 13.98 3.26 19.95
C ASP A 80 15.15 3.32 18.97
N LEU A 81 15.13 2.51 17.90
CA LEU A 81 16.16 2.58 16.86
C LEU A 81 16.13 3.92 16.13
N LEU A 82 14.93 4.47 15.81
CA LEU A 82 14.81 5.80 15.22
C LEU A 82 15.36 6.89 16.13
N SER A 83 15.11 6.79 17.44
CA SER A 83 15.61 7.76 18.40
C SER A 83 17.14 7.82 18.41
N VAL A 84 17.81 6.68 18.34
CA VAL A 84 19.28 6.60 18.24
C VAL A 84 19.78 7.13 16.89
N LEU A 85 19.14 6.74 15.77
CA LEU A 85 19.57 7.15 14.44
C LEU A 85 19.48 8.65 14.22
N PHE A 86 18.45 9.30 14.75
CA PHE A 86 18.16 10.72 14.54
C PHE A 86 18.46 11.60 15.77
N ASN A 87 18.95 11.01 16.85
CA ASN A 87 19.36 11.70 18.07
C ASN A 87 18.23 12.53 18.71
N PHE A 88 17.09 11.90 18.98
CA PHE A 88 15.97 12.48 19.72
C PHE A 88 15.25 11.40 20.55
N ASP A 89 14.32 11.80 21.40
CA ASP A 89 13.60 10.88 22.26
C ASP A 89 12.66 9.94 21.50
N ARG A 90 12.40 8.76 22.05
CA ARG A 90 11.46 7.77 21.50
C ARG A 90 10.05 8.33 21.26
N SER A 91 9.57 9.18 22.17
CA SER A 91 8.28 9.87 22.01
C SER A 91 8.28 10.77 20.77
N CYS A 92 9.34 11.52 20.58
CA CYS A 92 9.54 12.37 19.42
C CYS A 92 9.58 11.54 18.12
N ALA A 93 10.25 10.36 18.15
CA ALA A 93 10.23 9.43 17.02
C ALA A 93 8.81 8.98 16.66
N HIS A 94 8.00 8.64 17.65
CA HIS A 94 6.60 8.26 17.46
C HIS A 94 5.78 9.43 16.86
N GLU A 95 5.89 10.61 17.43
CA GLU A 95 5.15 11.80 16.97
C GLU A 95 5.48 12.16 15.53
N TRP A 96 6.77 12.15 15.15
CA TRP A 96 7.19 12.42 13.77
C TRP A 96 6.61 11.42 12.77
N VAL A 97 6.61 10.12 13.09
CA VAL A 97 6.02 9.11 12.20
C VAL A 97 4.53 9.38 12.00
N HIS A 98 3.79 9.61 13.10
CA HIS A 98 2.34 9.83 13.03
C HIS A 98 1.98 11.16 12.36
N ARG A 99 2.83 12.17 12.47
CA ARG A 99 2.66 13.47 11.80
C ARG A 99 2.99 13.39 10.31
N LEU A 100 4.09 12.73 9.92
CA LEU A 100 4.59 12.78 8.55
C LEU A 100 3.91 11.76 7.63
N LEU A 101 3.39 10.65 8.14
CA LEU A 101 2.73 9.64 7.30
C LEU A 101 1.48 10.17 6.58
N PRO A 102 0.56 10.93 7.22
CA PRO A 102 -0.54 11.59 6.51
C PRO A 102 -0.09 12.62 5.48
N ILE A 103 1.03 13.32 5.73
CA ILE A 103 1.60 14.30 4.81
C ILE A 103 2.15 13.60 3.57
N LEU A 104 2.83 12.46 3.75
CA LEU A 104 3.28 11.61 2.64
C LEU A 104 2.10 11.11 1.79
N GLU A 105 1.01 10.68 2.45
CA GLU A 105 -0.23 10.28 1.77
C GLU A 105 -0.80 11.41 0.92
N THR A 106 -0.88 12.62 1.45
CA THR A 106 -1.33 13.82 0.70
C THR A 106 -0.42 14.11 -0.49
N ALA A 107 0.90 14.04 -0.30
CA ALA A 107 1.87 14.27 -1.37
C ALA A 107 1.74 13.25 -2.51
N LEU A 108 1.56 11.98 -2.18
CA LEU A 108 1.31 10.91 -3.15
C LEU A 108 -0.04 11.07 -3.86
N GLY A 109 -1.06 11.59 -3.15
CA GLY A 109 -2.36 11.95 -3.73
C GLY A 109 -2.23 13.04 -4.78
N CYS A 110 -1.47 14.12 -4.50
CA CYS A 110 -1.17 15.18 -5.46
C CYS A 110 -0.44 14.66 -6.72
N LYS A 111 0.33 13.59 -6.60
CA LYS A 111 0.99 12.90 -7.71
C LYS A 111 0.11 11.86 -8.41
N GLN A 112 -1.16 11.72 -8.02
CA GLN A 112 -2.10 10.71 -8.53
C GLN A 112 -1.56 9.27 -8.43
N ALA A 113 -0.71 9.02 -7.45
CA ALA A 113 -0.07 7.73 -7.25
C ALA A 113 -0.85 6.79 -6.31
N LEU A 114 -1.79 7.31 -5.51
CA LEU A 114 -2.56 6.49 -4.59
C LEU A 114 -3.60 5.64 -5.32
N PRO A 115 -3.73 4.35 -4.96
CA PRO A 115 -4.85 3.53 -5.42
C PRO A 115 -6.17 4.05 -4.85
N VAL A 116 -7.27 3.83 -5.58
CA VAL A 116 -8.62 4.13 -5.07
C VAL A 116 -9.00 3.13 -3.98
N ARG A 117 -9.75 3.63 -3.00
CA ARG A 117 -10.24 2.82 -1.86
C ARG A 117 -11.65 2.31 -2.11
N LYS A 118 -12.41 3.02 -2.92
CA LYS A 118 -13.76 2.71 -3.35
C LYS A 118 -13.96 3.27 -4.75
N LEU A 119 -14.79 2.59 -5.52
CA LEU A 119 -15.37 3.09 -6.75
C LEU A 119 -16.87 3.32 -6.48
N ARG A 120 -17.40 4.41 -6.96
CA ARG A 120 -18.80 4.78 -6.74
C ARG A 120 -19.67 4.49 -7.96
N SER A 121 -19.05 4.45 -9.13
CA SER A 121 -19.70 4.14 -10.39
C SER A 121 -18.69 3.73 -11.46
N MET A 122 -19.19 3.18 -12.57
CA MET A 122 -18.39 2.85 -13.76
C MET A 122 -17.81 4.11 -14.42
N GLU A 123 -18.53 5.23 -14.37
CA GLU A 123 -18.06 6.52 -14.90
C GLU A 123 -16.82 7.00 -14.11
N GLU A 124 -16.84 6.88 -12.78
CA GLU A 124 -15.66 7.21 -11.95
C GLU A 124 -14.47 6.32 -12.32
N PHE A 125 -14.69 5.04 -12.62
CA PHE A 125 -13.62 4.15 -13.07
C PHE A 125 -13.02 4.61 -14.39
N LEU A 126 -13.85 4.90 -15.40
CA LEU A 126 -13.42 5.35 -16.72
C LEU A 126 -12.71 6.72 -16.68
N GLU A 127 -13.20 7.64 -15.84
CA GLU A 127 -12.56 8.94 -15.64
C GLU A 127 -11.17 8.81 -15.02
N ARG A 128 -11.03 7.98 -13.98
CA ARG A 128 -9.76 7.80 -13.26
C ARG A 128 -8.76 6.91 -13.98
N PHE A 129 -9.24 5.95 -14.75
CA PHE A 129 -8.43 4.90 -15.37
C PHE A 129 -8.76 4.68 -16.85
N PRO A 130 -8.74 5.73 -17.69
CA PRO A 130 -9.17 5.64 -19.08
C PRO A 130 -8.34 4.66 -19.93
N GLU A 131 -7.10 4.37 -19.50
CA GLU A 131 -6.20 3.47 -20.21
C GLU A 131 -6.19 2.02 -19.67
N VAL A 132 -6.96 1.75 -18.62
CA VAL A 132 -7.00 0.42 -18.02
C VAL A 132 -7.91 -0.48 -18.85
N LYS A 133 -7.29 -1.53 -19.43
CA LYS A 133 -7.98 -2.51 -20.28
C LYS A 133 -8.33 -3.80 -19.52
N GLU A 134 -7.82 -3.98 -18.33
CA GLU A 134 -8.04 -5.15 -17.49
C GLU A 134 -7.61 -4.87 -16.05
N VAL A 135 -8.18 -5.60 -15.11
CA VAL A 135 -7.85 -5.54 -13.68
C VAL A 135 -7.51 -6.94 -13.19
N ILE A 136 -6.39 -7.10 -12.48
CA ILE A 136 -6.00 -8.35 -11.84
C ILE A 136 -6.21 -8.20 -10.34
N LEU A 137 -7.15 -8.98 -9.79
CA LEU A 137 -7.45 -9.02 -8.36
C LEU A 137 -6.58 -10.06 -7.65
N ASP A 138 -6.03 -9.70 -6.52
CA ASP A 138 -5.33 -10.63 -5.63
C ASP A 138 -5.36 -10.18 -4.17
N GLY A 139 -5.31 -11.15 -3.27
CA GLY A 139 -5.29 -10.91 -1.83
C GLY A 139 -3.87 -10.84 -1.27
N THR A 140 -3.57 -9.79 -0.52
CA THR A 140 -2.31 -9.68 0.20
C THR A 140 -2.52 -9.63 1.70
N GLU A 141 -1.75 -10.41 2.46
CA GLU A 141 -1.85 -10.52 3.90
C GLU A 141 -0.60 -9.99 4.59
N ARG A 142 -0.81 -9.19 5.63
CA ARG A 142 0.24 -8.69 6.51
C ARG A 142 0.17 -9.40 7.86
N PRO A 143 1.30 -9.92 8.40
CA PRO A 143 1.32 -10.49 9.74
C PRO A 143 1.10 -9.42 10.81
N VAL A 144 0.33 -9.77 11.82
CA VAL A 144 0.09 -8.95 13.02
C VAL A 144 0.48 -9.70 14.27
N GLN A 145 0.75 -8.98 15.35
CA GLN A 145 0.93 -9.62 16.66
C GLN A 145 -0.33 -10.37 17.07
N ARG A 146 -0.17 -11.51 17.72
CA ARG A 146 -1.30 -12.27 18.25
C ARG A 146 -2.13 -11.39 19.19
N PRO A 147 -3.42 -11.16 18.92
CA PRO A 147 -4.28 -10.41 19.82
C PRO A 147 -4.40 -11.09 21.18
N LYS A 148 -4.61 -10.32 22.25
CA LYS A 148 -4.86 -10.89 23.59
C LYS A 148 -6.27 -11.46 23.72
N ASP A 149 -7.24 -10.82 23.06
CA ASP A 149 -8.64 -11.21 23.06
C ASP A 149 -8.87 -12.46 22.20
N ALA A 150 -9.61 -13.45 22.73
CA ALA A 150 -9.81 -14.74 22.09
C ALA A 150 -10.62 -14.67 20.78
N GLU A 151 -11.64 -13.80 20.73
CA GLU A 151 -12.46 -13.63 19.51
C GLU A 151 -11.61 -12.96 18.41
N LYS A 152 -10.88 -11.91 18.74
CA LYS A 152 -9.93 -11.27 17.80
C LYS A 152 -8.84 -12.24 17.33
N GLN A 153 -8.40 -13.18 18.17
CA GLN A 153 -7.46 -14.22 17.72
C GLN A 153 -8.07 -15.08 16.62
N LYS A 154 -9.31 -15.55 16.79
CA LYS A 154 -10.02 -16.35 15.80
C LYS A 154 -10.22 -15.58 14.49
N ASP A 155 -10.60 -14.32 14.57
CA ASP A 155 -10.86 -13.49 13.39
C ASP A 155 -9.59 -13.15 12.59
N HIS A 156 -8.50 -12.90 13.29
CA HIS A 156 -7.24 -12.56 12.62
C HIS A 156 -6.45 -13.79 12.13
N TYR A 157 -6.82 -15.01 12.53
CA TYR A 157 -6.08 -16.20 12.14
C TYR A 157 -6.33 -16.60 10.68
N SER A 158 -5.30 -16.49 9.87
CA SER A 158 -5.32 -16.96 8.47
C SER A 158 -4.97 -18.45 8.42
N GLY A 159 -5.93 -19.28 7.98
CA GLY A 159 -5.70 -20.70 7.74
C GLY A 159 -4.68 -20.97 6.63
N LYS A 160 -4.59 -20.08 5.62
CA LYS A 160 -3.61 -20.13 4.52
C LYS A 160 -2.18 -19.83 5.02
N LYS A 161 -2.02 -18.80 5.86
CA LYS A 161 -0.72 -18.34 6.35
C LYS A 161 -0.30 -18.95 7.69
N LYS A 162 -1.19 -19.70 8.36
CA LYS A 162 -0.98 -20.33 9.69
C LYS A 162 -0.50 -19.34 10.76
N ARG A 163 -0.98 -18.09 10.70
CA ARG A 163 -0.67 -17.00 11.65
C ARG A 163 -1.76 -15.94 11.64
N HIS A 164 -1.67 -14.99 12.59
CA HIS A 164 -2.60 -13.85 12.65
C HIS A 164 -2.17 -12.81 11.61
N THR A 165 -3.14 -12.40 10.79
CA THR A 165 -2.92 -11.46 9.68
C THR A 165 -4.05 -10.44 9.56
N ARG A 166 -3.76 -9.35 8.86
CA ARG A 166 -4.75 -8.48 8.23
C ARG A 166 -4.58 -8.56 6.72
N LYS A 167 -5.70 -8.48 6.02
CA LYS A 167 -5.79 -8.72 4.58
C LYS A 167 -6.30 -7.49 3.85
N HIS A 168 -5.74 -7.26 2.67
CA HIS A 168 -6.22 -6.31 1.68
C HIS A 168 -6.42 -7.05 0.36
N ILE A 169 -7.42 -6.62 -0.41
CA ILE A 169 -7.53 -6.99 -1.83
C ILE A 169 -6.96 -5.83 -2.65
N THR A 170 -6.18 -6.16 -3.65
CA THR A 170 -5.61 -5.20 -4.60
C THR A 170 -6.16 -5.49 -5.99
N GLY A 171 -6.44 -4.43 -6.75
CA GLY A 171 -6.62 -4.49 -8.19
C GLY A 171 -5.39 -3.87 -8.85
N SER A 172 -4.71 -4.63 -9.69
CA SER A 172 -3.52 -4.18 -10.40
C SER A 172 -3.67 -4.34 -11.91
N THR A 173 -2.88 -3.59 -12.69
CA THR A 173 -2.81 -3.66 -14.13
C THR A 173 -1.61 -4.51 -14.58
N ARG A 174 -1.56 -4.92 -15.86
CA ARG A 174 -0.36 -5.57 -16.44
C ARG A 174 0.89 -4.69 -16.43
N LYS A 175 0.73 -3.38 -16.31
CA LYS A 175 1.83 -2.43 -16.06
C LYS A 175 2.30 -2.44 -14.59
N LYS A 176 1.86 -3.41 -13.77
CA LYS A 176 2.20 -3.59 -12.35
C LYS A 176 1.73 -2.44 -11.44
N ARG A 177 0.91 -1.52 -11.95
CA ARG A 177 0.33 -0.43 -11.19
C ARG A 177 -0.82 -0.95 -10.34
N VAL A 178 -0.86 -0.57 -9.07
CA VAL A 178 -1.96 -0.89 -8.15
C VAL A 178 -2.98 0.24 -8.24
N ILE A 179 -4.13 -0.03 -8.84
CA ILE A 179 -5.18 0.97 -9.07
C ILE A 179 -6.26 0.94 -7.99
N ILE A 180 -6.46 -0.22 -7.36
CA ILE A 180 -7.46 -0.45 -6.32
C ILE A 180 -6.79 -1.07 -5.10
N LEU A 181 -7.18 -0.62 -3.90
CA LEU A 181 -6.75 -1.20 -2.62
C LEU A 181 -7.90 -1.12 -1.62
N THR A 182 -8.47 -2.26 -1.22
CA THR A 182 -9.53 -2.30 -0.21
C THR A 182 -9.02 -1.90 1.18
N LYS A 183 -9.94 -1.64 2.11
CA LYS A 183 -9.58 -1.48 3.53
C LYS A 183 -9.09 -2.79 4.12
N ALA A 184 -8.28 -2.68 5.18
CA ALA A 184 -7.77 -3.84 5.89
C ALA A 184 -8.90 -4.61 6.59
N LYS A 185 -9.00 -5.91 6.34
CA LYS A 185 -9.91 -6.84 7.05
C LYS A 185 -9.12 -7.88 7.84
N PRO A 186 -9.71 -8.53 8.84
CA PRO A 186 -9.09 -9.67 9.52
C PRO A 186 -8.76 -10.82 8.56
N GLY A 187 -7.64 -11.50 8.78
CA GLY A 187 -7.13 -12.54 7.86
C GLY A 187 -8.05 -13.74 7.60
N LYS A 188 -9.02 -14.01 8.49
CA LYS A 188 -10.02 -15.04 8.31
C LYS A 188 -11.07 -14.70 7.24
N VAL A 189 -11.28 -13.43 6.93
CA VAL A 189 -12.31 -13.00 5.96
C VAL A 189 -11.97 -13.56 4.59
N HIS A 190 -12.96 -14.18 3.93
CA HIS A 190 -12.80 -14.74 2.58
C HIS A 190 -12.64 -13.60 1.55
N ASP A 191 -11.81 -13.82 0.52
CA ASP A 191 -11.48 -12.77 -0.45
C ASP A 191 -12.72 -12.24 -1.18
N LYS A 192 -13.62 -13.14 -1.67
CA LYS A 192 -14.90 -12.77 -2.27
C LYS A 192 -15.74 -11.92 -1.33
N ARG A 193 -15.94 -12.37 -0.09
CA ARG A 193 -16.76 -11.63 0.89
C ARG A 193 -16.24 -10.22 1.14
N GLN A 194 -14.91 -10.03 1.14
CA GLN A 194 -14.32 -8.70 1.29
C GLN A 194 -14.66 -7.79 0.12
N LEU A 195 -14.71 -8.32 -1.11
CA LEU A 195 -15.11 -7.55 -2.29
C LEU A 195 -16.59 -7.22 -2.30
N ASP A 196 -17.44 -8.19 -1.91
CA ASP A 196 -18.88 -7.99 -1.81
C ASP A 196 -19.24 -6.87 -0.81
N GLU A 197 -18.57 -6.85 0.35
CA GLU A 197 -18.74 -5.80 1.38
C GLU A 197 -18.28 -4.40 0.91
N GLU A 198 -17.34 -4.31 -0.02
CA GLU A 198 -16.80 -3.04 -0.54
C GLU A 198 -17.51 -2.59 -1.84
N ASP A 199 -18.41 -3.43 -2.41
CA ASP A 199 -19.13 -3.18 -3.66
C ASP A 199 -18.22 -2.65 -4.79
N LEU A 200 -17.11 -3.33 -4.99
CA LEU A 200 -16.04 -2.81 -5.80
C LEU A 200 -16.13 -3.28 -7.25
N VAL A 201 -16.49 -4.55 -7.46
CA VAL A 201 -16.50 -5.18 -8.79
C VAL A 201 -17.64 -4.63 -9.64
N GLY A 202 -18.82 -4.42 -9.08
CA GLY A 202 -19.98 -3.87 -9.77
C GLY A 202 -19.80 -2.45 -10.33
N ASN A 203 -18.72 -1.77 -9.92
CA ASN A 203 -18.34 -0.45 -10.41
C ASN A 203 -17.16 -0.48 -11.41
N ILE A 204 -16.74 -1.67 -11.87
CA ILE A 204 -15.81 -1.83 -12.99
C ILE A 204 -16.64 -2.10 -14.25
N PRO A 205 -16.42 -1.37 -15.37
CA PRO A 205 -17.17 -1.57 -16.60
C PRO A 205 -17.11 -3.01 -17.13
N ASP A 206 -18.19 -3.51 -17.70
CA ASP A 206 -18.28 -4.89 -18.21
C ASP A 206 -17.28 -5.18 -19.34
N GLU A 207 -16.86 -4.14 -20.07
CA GLU A 207 -15.85 -4.25 -21.12
C GLU A 207 -14.42 -4.42 -20.57
N VAL A 208 -14.23 -4.23 -19.25
CA VAL A 208 -12.93 -4.38 -18.59
C VAL A 208 -12.85 -5.74 -17.92
N PRO A 209 -12.10 -6.72 -18.48
CA PRO A 209 -11.91 -8.01 -17.87
C PRO A 209 -11.30 -7.90 -16.48
N VAL A 210 -11.83 -8.66 -15.54
CA VAL A 210 -11.35 -8.75 -14.16
C VAL A 210 -10.87 -10.17 -13.89
N GLU A 211 -9.57 -10.34 -13.74
CA GLU A 211 -8.94 -11.63 -13.47
C GLU A 211 -8.74 -11.83 -11.95
N GLY A 212 -9.04 -13.02 -11.45
CA GLY A 212 -8.88 -13.36 -10.03
C GLY A 212 -8.34 -14.78 -9.82
N ASP A 213 -7.94 -15.11 -8.59
CA ASP A 213 -7.63 -16.49 -8.21
C ASP A 213 -8.89 -17.24 -7.73
N LEU A 214 -8.74 -18.52 -7.38
CA LEU A 214 -9.84 -19.33 -6.85
C LEU A 214 -10.42 -18.83 -5.51
N GLY A 215 -9.76 -17.89 -4.85
CA GLY A 215 -10.27 -17.19 -3.67
C GLY A 215 -11.48 -16.29 -3.96
N PHE A 216 -11.66 -15.92 -5.23
CA PHE A 216 -12.78 -15.11 -5.70
C PHE A 216 -13.92 -15.92 -6.32
N GLN A 217 -13.93 -17.23 -6.08
CA GLN A 217 -14.94 -18.12 -6.63
C GLN A 217 -16.34 -17.71 -6.23
N GLY A 218 -17.26 -17.65 -7.20
CA GLY A 218 -18.63 -17.17 -7.05
C GLY A 218 -18.88 -15.80 -7.70
N LEU A 219 -17.85 -14.95 -7.87
CA LEU A 219 -18.02 -13.67 -8.57
C LEU A 219 -18.42 -13.83 -10.04
N GLN A 220 -17.91 -14.85 -10.72
CA GLN A 220 -18.26 -15.16 -12.12
C GLN A 220 -19.73 -15.54 -12.34
N ASN A 221 -20.49 -15.76 -11.28
CA ASN A 221 -21.94 -15.99 -11.36
C ASN A 221 -22.74 -14.68 -11.23
N GLU A 222 -22.10 -13.61 -10.84
CA GLU A 222 -22.70 -12.30 -10.55
C GLU A 222 -22.28 -11.25 -11.60
N PHE A 223 -21.08 -11.41 -12.20
CA PHE A 223 -20.50 -10.46 -13.15
C PHE A 223 -19.89 -11.19 -14.34
N ASP A 224 -20.26 -10.81 -15.55
CA ASP A 224 -19.83 -11.46 -16.80
C ASP A 224 -18.36 -11.20 -17.15
N ASN A 225 -17.79 -10.08 -16.68
CA ASN A 225 -16.41 -9.68 -16.93
C ASN A 225 -15.38 -10.37 -16.00
N ILE A 226 -15.82 -11.28 -15.12
CA ILE A 226 -14.93 -12.01 -14.20
C ILE A 226 -14.36 -13.27 -14.82
N HIS A 227 -13.04 -13.35 -14.82
CA HIS A 227 -12.30 -14.51 -15.30
C HIS A 227 -11.50 -15.16 -14.17
N LEU A 228 -11.80 -16.46 -13.91
CA LEU A 228 -11.14 -17.27 -12.88
C LEU A 228 -10.57 -18.55 -13.50
N PRO A 229 -9.50 -19.14 -12.95
CA PRO A 229 -8.97 -20.41 -13.42
C PRO A 229 -9.96 -21.56 -13.17
N HIS A 230 -9.91 -22.58 -14.01
CA HIS A 230 -10.69 -23.78 -13.83
C HIS A 230 -10.36 -24.45 -12.51
N LYS A 231 -11.38 -24.68 -11.70
CA LYS A 231 -11.25 -25.41 -10.43
C LYS A 231 -11.26 -26.92 -10.69
N LYS A 232 -10.29 -27.63 -10.12
CA LYS A 232 -10.28 -29.09 -10.13
C LYS A 232 -11.53 -29.63 -9.39
N PRO A 233 -12.42 -30.40 -10.08
CA PRO A 233 -13.57 -31.03 -9.43
C PRO A 233 -13.11 -32.09 -8.43
N ARG A 234 -13.91 -32.32 -7.39
CA ARG A 234 -13.60 -33.37 -6.40
C ARG A 234 -13.62 -34.76 -7.06
N GLY A 235 -12.52 -35.50 -6.94
CA GLY A 235 -12.39 -36.86 -7.50
C GLY A 235 -12.19 -36.94 -9.01
N LYS A 236 -12.00 -35.81 -9.71
CA LYS A 236 -11.73 -35.79 -11.17
C LYS A 236 -10.47 -34.97 -11.47
N GLU A 237 -9.85 -35.25 -12.61
CA GLU A 237 -8.76 -34.40 -13.12
C GLU A 237 -9.29 -33.35 -14.09
N LEU A 238 -8.57 -32.25 -14.21
CA LEU A 238 -8.79 -31.26 -15.27
C LEU A 238 -8.41 -31.89 -16.63
N THR A 239 -9.15 -31.51 -17.66
CA THR A 239 -8.81 -31.90 -19.04
C THR A 239 -7.46 -31.28 -19.45
N ALA A 240 -6.84 -31.81 -20.50
CA ALA A 240 -5.59 -31.24 -21.01
C ALA A 240 -5.77 -29.76 -21.44
N GLN A 241 -6.90 -29.47 -22.08
CA GLN A 241 -7.28 -28.11 -22.46
C GLN A 241 -7.40 -27.18 -21.24
N GLN A 242 -8.15 -27.58 -20.21
CA GLN A 242 -8.30 -26.78 -18.98
C GLN A 242 -6.97 -26.57 -18.25
N LYS A 243 -6.05 -27.53 -18.31
CA LYS A 243 -4.71 -27.38 -17.74
C LYS A 243 -3.89 -26.33 -18.50
N GLU A 244 -3.98 -26.32 -19.83
CA GLU A 244 -3.28 -25.33 -20.65
C GLU A 244 -3.88 -23.92 -20.46
N GLU A 245 -5.21 -23.79 -20.48
CA GLU A 245 -5.90 -22.53 -20.18
C GLU A 245 -5.50 -21.97 -18.79
N ASN A 246 -5.43 -22.82 -17.76
CA ASN A 246 -4.96 -22.42 -16.44
C ASN A 246 -3.48 -22.00 -16.44
N ARG A 247 -2.64 -22.60 -17.27
CA ARG A 247 -1.23 -22.25 -17.41
C ARG A 247 -1.06 -20.87 -18.05
N GLU A 248 -1.79 -20.62 -19.14
CA GLU A 248 -1.82 -19.30 -19.79
C GLU A 248 -2.31 -18.23 -18.84
N PHE A 249 -3.43 -18.48 -18.15
CA PHE A 249 -3.99 -17.58 -17.13
C PHE A 249 -2.98 -17.30 -16.01
N SER A 250 -2.30 -18.32 -15.50
CA SER A 250 -1.29 -18.14 -14.46
C SER A 250 -0.10 -17.30 -14.94
N SER A 251 0.31 -17.46 -16.21
CA SER A 251 1.41 -16.69 -16.78
C SER A 251 1.09 -15.19 -16.86
N GLN A 252 -0.15 -14.85 -17.15
CA GLN A 252 -0.62 -13.46 -17.17
C GLN A 252 -0.63 -12.84 -15.75
N ARG A 253 -1.03 -13.63 -14.75
CA ARG A 253 -1.10 -13.18 -13.33
C ARG A 253 0.26 -12.91 -12.68
N VAL A 254 1.38 -13.37 -13.24
CA VAL A 254 2.72 -13.02 -12.76
C VAL A 254 2.93 -11.49 -12.64
N LYS A 255 2.23 -10.69 -13.45
CA LYS A 255 2.29 -9.22 -13.34
C LYS A 255 1.74 -8.69 -12.03
N CYS A 256 0.69 -9.31 -11.48
CA CYS A 256 0.16 -8.99 -10.16
C CYS A 256 1.16 -9.33 -9.05
N GLU A 257 1.85 -10.47 -9.16
CA GLU A 257 2.90 -10.84 -8.21
C GLU A 257 4.03 -9.81 -8.21
N HIS A 258 4.38 -9.23 -9.36
CA HIS A 258 5.34 -8.14 -9.45
C HIS A 258 4.83 -6.85 -8.80
N ALA A 259 3.54 -6.52 -8.93
CA ALA A 259 2.94 -5.39 -8.24
C ALA A 259 3.01 -5.58 -6.72
N HIS A 260 2.67 -6.79 -6.23
CA HIS A 260 2.79 -7.14 -4.82
C HIS A 260 4.25 -7.12 -4.32
N ALA A 261 5.20 -7.61 -5.11
CA ALA A 261 6.61 -7.53 -4.79
C ALA A 261 7.07 -6.06 -4.67
N GLY A 262 6.55 -5.19 -5.55
CA GLY A 262 6.77 -3.76 -5.49
C GLY A 262 6.29 -3.13 -4.18
N ILE A 263 5.06 -3.42 -3.74
CA ILE A 263 4.54 -2.99 -2.44
C ILE A 263 5.35 -3.60 -1.29
N LYS A 264 5.60 -4.90 -1.35
CA LYS A 264 6.29 -5.67 -0.28
C LYS A 264 7.78 -5.34 -0.16
N ARG A 265 8.34 -4.53 -1.04
CA ARG A 265 9.69 -3.97 -0.84
C ARG A 265 9.78 -3.05 0.38
N TYR A 266 8.64 -2.60 0.91
CA TYR A 266 8.53 -1.80 2.13
C TYR A 266 8.28 -2.71 3.34
N ASN A 267 9.25 -2.79 4.27
CA ASN A 267 9.14 -3.63 5.47
C ASN A 267 7.97 -3.22 6.36
N SER A 268 7.51 -1.98 6.26
CA SER A 268 6.32 -1.52 6.96
C SER A 268 5.05 -2.31 6.64
N VAL A 269 5.00 -3.06 5.54
CA VAL A 269 3.85 -3.91 5.16
C VAL A 269 4.15 -5.41 5.15
N THR A 270 5.41 -5.82 5.34
CA THR A 270 5.82 -7.23 5.38
C THR A 270 6.19 -7.72 6.78
N ALA A 271 6.80 -6.85 7.58
CA ALA A 271 7.14 -7.16 8.96
C ALA A 271 5.88 -7.29 9.83
N VAL A 272 5.99 -8.01 10.95
CA VAL A 272 4.92 -8.11 11.93
C VAL A 272 4.50 -6.72 12.40
N TYR A 273 3.23 -6.39 12.25
CA TYR A 273 2.68 -5.10 12.64
C TYR A 273 2.75 -4.89 14.15
N ARG A 274 3.33 -3.78 14.59
CA ARG A 274 3.62 -3.48 16.00
C ARG A 274 2.87 -2.28 16.57
N ASN A 275 2.30 -1.43 15.70
CA ASN A 275 1.58 -0.24 16.13
C ASN A 275 0.18 -0.62 16.64
N ARG A 276 -0.37 0.17 17.56
CA ARG A 276 -1.70 -0.05 18.16
C ARG A 276 -2.71 1.04 17.78
N VAL A 277 -2.29 2.05 17.04
CA VAL A 277 -3.19 3.10 16.57
C VAL A 277 -4.15 2.50 15.54
N PRO A 278 -5.45 2.71 15.68
CA PRO A 278 -6.44 2.23 14.74
C PRO A 278 -6.11 2.67 13.31
N ASP A 279 -6.34 1.78 12.34
CA ASP A 279 -6.18 2.01 10.90
C ASP A 279 -4.78 2.46 10.43
N PHE A 280 -3.80 2.46 11.34
CA PHE A 280 -2.44 2.84 10.99
C PHE A 280 -1.77 1.81 10.05
N ASP A 281 -2.10 0.52 10.19
CA ASP A 281 -1.66 -0.55 9.28
C ASP A 281 -2.22 -0.36 7.86
N ASP A 282 -3.47 0.07 7.77
CA ASP A 282 -4.15 0.36 6.52
C ASP A 282 -3.49 1.56 5.80
N ARG A 283 -3.20 2.63 6.55
CA ARG A 283 -2.48 3.79 6.03
C ARG A 283 -1.06 3.44 5.55
N LEU A 284 -0.34 2.56 6.26
CA LEU A 284 0.97 2.07 5.81
C LEU A 284 0.88 1.34 4.48
N MET A 285 -0.14 0.50 4.30
CA MET A 285 -0.35 -0.23 3.04
C MET A 285 -0.69 0.73 1.90
N LEU A 286 -1.54 1.72 2.13
CA LEU A 286 -1.90 2.74 1.15
C LEU A 286 -0.67 3.54 0.69
N ASN A 287 0.15 4.01 1.65
CA ASN A 287 1.38 4.72 1.33
C ASN A 287 2.40 3.83 0.58
N ALA A 288 2.53 2.56 0.96
CA ALA A 288 3.44 1.64 0.27
C ALA A 288 3.01 1.37 -1.19
N ALA A 289 1.70 1.21 -1.43
CA ALA A 289 1.15 1.08 -2.79
C ALA A 289 1.33 2.37 -3.58
N GLY A 290 1.08 3.54 -2.98
CA GLY A 290 1.32 4.85 -3.60
C GLY A 290 2.79 5.09 -3.94
N LEU A 291 3.70 4.75 -3.05
CA LEU A 291 5.15 4.85 -3.30
C LEU A 291 5.60 3.91 -4.43
N TRP A 292 5.01 2.72 -4.53
CA TRP A 292 5.27 1.81 -5.64
C TRP A 292 4.79 2.38 -6.96
N ASN A 293 3.55 2.85 -7.03
CA ASN A 293 2.99 3.48 -8.23
C ASN A 293 3.82 4.70 -8.66
N PHE A 294 4.12 5.58 -7.73
CA PHE A 294 4.95 6.75 -7.99
C PHE A 294 6.34 6.38 -8.53
N TYR A 295 6.95 5.32 -7.97
CA TYR A 295 8.23 4.83 -8.48
C TYR A 295 8.13 4.33 -9.92
N LEU A 296 7.05 3.62 -10.28
CA LEU A 296 6.80 3.20 -11.67
C LEU A 296 6.69 4.41 -12.60
N ASP A 297 5.86 5.40 -12.23
CA ASP A 297 5.64 6.59 -13.04
C ASP A 297 6.95 7.34 -13.35
N VAL A 298 7.82 7.50 -12.36
CA VAL A 298 9.11 8.19 -12.53
C VAL A 298 10.16 7.36 -13.29
N THR A 299 10.08 6.04 -13.26
CA THR A 299 11.07 5.15 -13.88
C THR A 299 10.68 4.67 -15.27
N GLU A 300 9.39 4.61 -15.60
CA GLU A 300 8.93 4.23 -16.96
C GLU A 300 8.99 5.39 -17.97
N VAL A 301 9.10 6.64 -17.47
CA VAL A 301 9.26 7.86 -18.29
C VAL A 301 10.73 8.13 -18.66
N ALA A 302 11.66 7.24 -18.27
CA ALA A 302 13.09 7.41 -18.51
C ALA A 302 13.61 6.51 -19.63
#